data_4977c8921987dc29d092e3c77b907a29
#
_entry.id   4977c8921987dc29d092e3c77b907a29
#
_cell.length_a   1.000
_cell.length_b   1.000
_cell.length_c   1.000
_cell.angle_alpha   90.00
_cell.angle_beta   90.00
_cell.angle_gamma   90.00
#
_symmetry.space_group_name_H-M   'P 1'
#
loop_
_entity.id
_entity.type
_entity.pdbx_description
1 polymer ?
#
loop_
_entity_poly.entity_id
_entity_poly.type
_entity_poly.pdbx_seq_one_letter_code
_entity_poly.pdbx_strand_id
1 'polypeptide(L)'
;SEGAVAAIGHALDDGAIALANEMVGGAQALLDSTVEYTKLRMQFGRVIGSFQAVKHKCAEILLDVELAKSAAYYAAEARAENHPDVSMLASLAKATAADAYMRTAIEAIQLHGGIGFTWDHDTHLWYKRAKSSEVLLDDPTYHRNRYMAFQEVLHELK
;
A
#
# COMPACT_ATOMS: atom_id res chain seq x y z
N SER A 1 -15.26 29.28 -8.17
CA SER A 1 -14.60 30.20 -7.21
C SER A 1 -13.39 29.47 -6.62
N GLU A 2 -12.35 30.20 -6.25
CA GLU A 2 -11.12 29.63 -5.65
C GLU A 2 -11.43 28.73 -4.42
N GLY A 3 -12.40 29.12 -3.61
CA GLY A 3 -12.82 28.33 -2.45
C GLY A 3 -13.39 26.96 -2.80
N ALA A 4 -14.07 26.82 -3.95
CA ALA A 4 -14.59 25.51 -4.38
C ALA A 4 -13.44 24.57 -4.84
N VAL A 5 -12.43 25.10 -5.50
CA VAL A 5 -11.25 24.32 -5.94
C VAL A 5 -10.47 23.84 -4.72
N ALA A 6 -10.25 24.70 -3.73
CA ALA A 6 -9.60 24.32 -2.48
C ALA A 6 -10.38 23.23 -1.73
N ALA A 7 -11.71 23.37 -1.62
CA ALA A 7 -12.54 22.37 -0.96
C ALA A 7 -12.50 20.99 -1.64
N ILE A 8 -12.49 20.95 -2.97
CA ILE A 8 -12.32 19.71 -3.74
C ILE A 8 -10.94 19.12 -3.49
N GLY A 9 -9.87 19.93 -3.48
CA GLY A 9 -8.52 19.48 -3.18
C GLY A 9 -8.42 18.81 -1.81
N HIS A 10 -8.99 19.43 -0.77
CA HIS A 10 -9.04 18.85 0.57
C HIS A 10 -9.82 17.53 0.62
N ALA A 11 -10.96 17.45 -0.08
CA ALA A 11 -11.74 16.22 -0.14
C ALA A 11 -10.99 15.07 -0.83
N LEU A 12 -10.21 15.37 -1.89
CA LEU A 12 -9.36 14.38 -2.56
C LEU A 12 -8.21 13.92 -1.66
N ASP A 13 -7.60 14.81 -0.89
CA ASP A 13 -6.57 14.46 0.09
C ASP A 13 -7.12 13.57 1.20
N ASP A 14 -8.29 13.89 1.73
CA ASP A 14 -8.98 13.05 2.72
C ASP A 14 -9.30 11.67 2.17
N GLY A 15 -9.76 11.59 0.92
CA GLY A 15 -10.00 10.34 0.22
C GLY A 15 -8.72 9.53 0.01
N ALA A 16 -7.62 10.18 -0.37
CA ALA A 16 -6.33 9.51 -0.57
C ALA A 16 -5.77 8.95 0.75
N ILE A 17 -5.88 9.69 1.86
CA ILE A 17 -5.48 9.21 3.20
C ILE A 17 -6.33 8.02 3.64
N ALA A 18 -7.65 8.11 3.49
CA ALA A 18 -8.56 7.02 3.84
C ALA A 18 -8.25 5.75 3.03
N LEU A 19 -8.05 5.89 1.71
CA LEU A 19 -7.71 4.80 0.82
C LEU A 19 -6.33 4.20 1.14
N ALA A 20 -5.33 5.02 1.49
CA ALA A 20 -4.02 4.54 1.92
C ALA A 20 -4.12 3.66 3.17
N ASN A 21 -4.92 4.06 4.16
CA ASN A 21 -5.15 3.26 5.38
C ASN A 21 -5.89 1.95 5.07
N GLU A 22 -6.88 1.95 4.17
CA GLU A 22 -7.53 0.73 3.71
C GLU A 22 -6.53 -0.21 3.03
N MET A 23 -5.69 0.31 2.13
CA MET A 23 -4.67 -0.49 1.42
C MET A 23 -3.65 -1.11 2.38
N VAL A 24 -3.22 -0.39 3.40
CA VAL A 24 -2.34 -0.90 4.46
C VAL A 24 -3.01 -2.05 5.21
N GLY A 25 -4.29 -1.90 5.58
CA GLY A 25 -5.06 -2.98 6.22
C GLY A 25 -5.16 -4.22 5.34
N GLY A 26 -5.43 -4.05 4.05
CA GLY A 26 -5.49 -5.12 3.07
C GLY A 26 -4.13 -5.83 2.87
N ALA A 27 -3.05 -5.06 2.75
CA ALA A 27 -1.69 -5.59 2.61
C ALA A 27 -1.27 -6.39 3.85
N GLN A 28 -1.55 -5.89 5.07
CA GLN A 28 -1.26 -6.59 6.31
C GLN A 28 -2.02 -7.92 6.40
N ALA A 29 -3.33 -7.90 6.18
CA ALA A 29 -4.16 -9.11 6.25
C ALA A 29 -3.70 -10.19 5.24
N LEU A 30 -3.33 -9.76 4.02
CA LEU A 30 -2.84 -10.66 2.98
C LEU A 30 -1.44 -11.22 3.32
N LEU A 31 -0.55 -10.40 3.87
CA LEU A 31 0.75 -10.85 4.37
C LEU A 31 0.58 -11.91 5.45
N ASP A 32 -0.24 -11.66 6.46
CA ASP A 32 -0.47 -12.57 7.57
C ASP A 32 -1.01 -13.92 7.08
N SER A 33 -2.02 -13.91 6.22
CA SER A 33 -2.58 -15.12 5.63
C SER A 33 -1.57 -15.88 4.77
N THR A 34 -0.74 -15.17 4.01
CA THR A 34 0.31 -15.77 3.18
C THR A 34 1.40 -16.41 4.05
N VAL A 35 1.82 -15.76 5.12
CA VAL A 35 2.79 -16.33 6.08
C VAL A 35 2.24 -17.60 6.70
N GLU A 36 0.97 -17.62 7.15
CA GLU A 36 0.35 -18.84 7.69
C GLU A 36 0.29 -19.96 6.64
N TYR A 37 -0.07 -19.64 5.40
CA TYR A 37 -0.03 -20.62 4.31
C TYR A 37 1.38 -21.24 4.14
N THR A 38 2.43 -20.42 4.17
CA THR A 38 3.81 -20.90 4.01
C THR A 38 4.27 -21.83 5.14
N LYS A 39 3.71 -21.70 6.34
CA LYS A 39 3.98 -22.58 7.50
C LYS A 39 3.30 -23.94 7.38
N LEU A 40 2.23 -24.05 6.61
CA LEU A 40 1.42 -25.26 6.47
C LEU A 40 1.70 -26.02 5.18
N ARG A 41 1.97 -25.32 4.08
CA ARG A 41 2.14 -25.94 2.75
C ARG A 41 3.44 -26.73 2.67
N MET A 42 3.33 -28.01 2.35
CA MET A 42 4.47 -28.94 2.15
C MET A 42 4.83 -29.02 0.67
N GLN A 43 6.11 -28.86 0.35
CA GLN A 43 6.73 -29.17 -0.94
C GLN A 43 8.18 -29.61 -0.73
N PHE A 44 8.68 -30.49 -1.58
CA PHE A 44 10.07 -31.01 -1.48
C PHE A 44 10.41 -31.58 -0.09
N GLY A 45 9.43 -32.26 0.53
CA GLY A 45 9.60 -32.95 1.82
C GLY A 45 9.60 -32.05 3.06
N ARG A 46 9.31 -30.74 2.93
CA ARG A 46 9.25 -29.81 4.06
C ARG A 46 8.27 -28.65 3.81
N VAL A 47 7.92 -27.91 4.85
CA VAL A 47 7.08 -26.71 4.71
C VAL A 47 7.78 -25.64 3.87
N ILE A 48 7.05 -24.98 2.97
CA ILE A 48 7.66 -24.01 2.05
C ILE A 48 8.26 -22.80 2.78
N GLY A 49 7.73 -22.40 3.91
CA GLY A 49 8.27 -21.36 4.78
C GLY A 49 9.66 -21.67 5.36
N SER A 50 10.16 -22.91 5.25
CA SER A 50 11.52 -23.27 5.66
C SER A 50 12.59 -22.85 4.63
N PHE A 51 12.20 -22.56 3.38
CA PHE A 51 13.14 -22.13 2.34
C PHE A 51 13.53 -20.67 2.51
N GLN A 52 14.83 -20.36 2.35
CA GLN A 52 15.36 -18.99 2.46
C GLN A 52 14.67 -18.01 1.50
N ALA A 53 14.44 -18.42 0.24
CA ALA A 53 13.79 -17.58 -0.75
C ALA A 53 12.38 -17.13 -0.31
N VAL A 54 11.61 -18.01 0.31
CA VAL A 54 10.27 -17.71 0.86
C VAL A 54 10.36 -16.76 2.04
N LYS A 55 11.31 -17.01 2.97
CA LYS A 55 11.54 -16.14 4.13
C LYS A 55 11.92 -14.72 3.71
N HIS A 56 12.83 -14.59 2.75
CA HIS A 56 13.28 -13.28 2.26
C HIS A 56 12.12 -12.50 1.62
N LYS A 57 11.29 -13.15 0.79
CA LYS A 57 10.10 -12.52 0.21
C LYS A 57 9.13 -12.03 1.29
N CYS A 58 8.82 -12.84 2.28
CA CYS A 58 7.95 -12.44 3.39
C CYS A 58 8.55 -11.27 4.19
N ALA A 59 9.87 -11.26 4.42
CA ALA A 59 10.55 -10.17 5.12
C ALA A 59 10.54 -8.85 4.32
N GLU A 60 10.74 -8.92 3.00
CA GLU A 60 10.67 -7.75 2.12
C GLU A 60 9.27 -7.16 2.07
N ILE A 61 8.23 -8.01 1.96
CA ILE A 61 6.83 -7.56 2.01
C ILE A 61 6.53 -6.90 3.35
N LEU A 62 6.97 -7.51 4.46
CA LEU A 62 6.77 -6.95 5.80
C LEU A 62 7.38 -5.55 5.91
N LEU A 63 8.59 -5.35 5.38
CA LEU A 63 9.23 -4.03 5.35
C LEU A 63 8.39 -3.00 4.61
N ASP A 64 7.89 -3.35 3.40
CA ASP A 64 7.07 -2.45 2.60
C ASP A 64 5.75 -2.11 3.31
N VAL A 65 5.11 -3.09 3.94
CA VAL A 65 3.86 -2.90 4.70
C VAL A 65 4.09 -1.99 5.91
N GLU A 66 5.17 -2.16 6.67
CA GLU A 66 5.48 -1.31 7.83
C GLU A 66 5.84 0.12 7.42
N LEU A 67 6.55 0.32 6.31
CA LEU A 67 6.80 1.65 5.75
C LEU A 67 5.50 2.34 5.31
N ALA A 68 4.64 1.61 4.60
CA ALA A 68 3.34 2.11 4.18
C ALA A 68 2.43 2.46 5.36
N LYS A 69 2.42 1.61 6.40
CA LYS A 69 1.70 1.84 7.65
C LYS A 69 2.14 3.14 8.34
N SER A 70 3.45 3.35 8.44
CA SER A 70 4.01 4.57 9.01
C SER A 70 3.59 5.82 8.23
N ALA A 71 3.66 5.78 6.90
CA ALA A 71 3.25 6.89 6.05
C ALA A 71 1.74 7.18 6.15
N ALA A 72 0.89 6.14 6.12
CA ALA A 72 -0.56 6.27 6.18
C ALA A 72 -1.04 6.81 7.54
N TYR A 73 -0.48 6.32 8.64
CA TYR A 73 -0.84 6.76 9.98
C TYR A 73 -0.37 8.19 10.24
N TYR A 74 0.84 8.53 9.80
CA TYR A 74 1.33 9.90 9.93
C TYR A 74 0.49 10.90 9.11
N ALA A 75 0.07 10.53 7.90
CA ALA A 75 -0.82 11.37 7.11
C ALA A 75 -2.20 11.57 7.77
N ALA A 76 -2.75 10.51 8.39
CA ALA A 76 -4.00 10.58 9.13
C ALA A 76 -3.89 11.47 10.38
N GLU A 77 -2.80 11.37 11.14
CA GLU A 77 -2.50 12.22 12.29
C GLU A 77 -2.36 13.69 11.87
N ALA A 78 -1.55 13.95 10.86
CA ALA A 78 -1.35 15.30 10.31
C ALA A 78 -2.69 15.93 9.84
N ARG A 79 -3.58 15.11 9.27
CA ARG A 79 -4.92 15.58 8.89
C ARG A 79 -5.78 15.94 10.11
N ALA A 80 -5.73 15.12 11.16
CA ALA A 80 -6.48 15.37 12.40
C ALA A 80 -6.02 16.67 13.09
N GLU A 81 -4.73 16.98 12.99
CA GLU A 81 -4.12 18.20 13.56
C GLU A 81 -4.20 19.42 12.63
N ASN A 82 -4.75 19.28 11.42
CA ASN A 82 -4.75 20.31 10.37
C ASN A 82 -3.35 20.84 10.03
N HIS A 83 -2.37 19.92 9.96
CA HIS A 83 -1.00 20.24 9.62
C HIS A 83 -0.91 20.87 8.21
N PRO A 84 -0.05 21.88 7.97
CA PRO A 84 0.05 22.55 6.66
C PRO A 84 0.46 21.60 5.52
N ASP A 85 1.21 20.52 5.81
CA ASP A 85 1.75 19.60 4.82
C ASP A 85 0.80 18.40 4.52
N VAL A 86 -0.47 18.44 4.94
CA VAL A 86 -1.44 17.34 4.74
C VAL A 86 -1.48 16.88 3.29
N SER A 87 -1.53 17.79 2.32
CA SER A 87 -1.61 17.44 0.88
C SER A 87 -0.36 16.69 0.38
N MET A 88 0.81 17.09 0.87
CA MET A 88 2.07 16.39 0.59
C MET A 88 2.09 15.00 1.21
N LEU A 89 1.70 14.88 2.48
CA LEU A 89 1.67 13.63 3.23
C LEU A 89 0.61 12.66 2.70
N ALA A 90 -0.55 13.15 2.25
CA ALA A 90 -1.57 12.37 1.56
C ALA A 90 -1.02 11.69 0.29
N SER A 91 -0.22 12.44 -0.49
CA SER A 91 0.42 11.93 -1.70
C SER A 91 1.47 10.87 -1.38
N LEU A 92 2.30 11.10 -0.36
CA LEU A 92 3.29 10.11 0.12
C LEU A 92 2.61 8.82 0.56
N ALA A 93 1.60 8.94 1.42
CA ALA A 93 0.86 7.79 1.96
C ALA A 93 0.19 6.97 0.86
N LYS A 94 -0.50 7.64 -0.09
CA LYS A 94 -1.20 6.95 -1.19
C LYS A 94 -0.23 6.20 -2.10
N ALA A 95 0.89 6.82 -2.49
CA ALA A 95 1.89 6.17 -3.34
C ALA A 95 2.53 4.96 -2.64
N THR A 96 2.97 5.13 -1.39
CA THR A 96 3.64 4.07 -0.64
C THR A 96 2.71 2.90 -0.34
N ALA A 97 1.46 3.17 0.06
CA ALA A 97 0.47 2.13 0.34
C ALA A 97 0.07 1.34 -0.91
N ALA A 98 -0.05 2.01 -2.07
CA ALA A 98 -0.35 1.35 -3.33
C ALA A 98 0.76 0.40 -3.77
N ASP A 99 2.01 0.83 -3.69
CA ASP A 99 3.16 -0.03 -4.02
C ASP A 99 3.24 -1.24 -3.08
N ALA A 100 3.10 -1.01 -1.76
CA ALA A 100 3.15 -2.08 -0.77
C ALA A 100 2.05 -3.11 -0.97
N TYR A 101 0.80 -2.67 -1.21
CA TYR A 101 -0.33 -3.58 -1.40
C TYR A 101 -0.22 -4.36 -2.70
N MET A 102 0.15 -3.71 -3.81
CA MET A 102 0.37 -4.39 -5.10
C MET A 102 1.49 -5.43 -4.99
N ARG A 103 2.63 -5.07 -4.39
CA ARG A 103 3.73 -6.01 -4.20
C ARG A 103 3.31 -7.19 -3.32
N THR A 104 2.61 -6.93 -2.21
CA THR A 104 2.08 -8.00 -1.34
C THR A 104 1.16 -8.94 -2.12
N ALA A 105 0.27 -8.40 -2.96
CA ALA A 105 -0.67 -9.20 -3.74
C ALA A 105 0.04 -10.06 -4.81
N ILE A 106 1.03 -9.52 -5.49
CA ILE A 106 1.83 -10.25 -6.49
C ILE A 106 2.60 -11.39 -5.82
N GLU A 107 3.30 -11.10 -4.72
CA GLU A 107 4.10 -12.10 -4.02
C GLU A 107 3.23 -13.15 -3.32
N ALA A 108 2.05 -12.77 -2.82
CA ALA A 108 1.09 -13.73 -2.28
C ALA A 108 0.65 -14.74 -3.34
N ILE A 109 0.29 -14.29 -4.55
CA ILE A 109 -0.03 -15.20 -5.67
C ILE A 109 1.16 -16.12 -5.95
N GLN A 110 2.38 -15.57 -6.04
CA GLN A 110 3.58 -16.36 -6.31
C GLN A 110 3.84 -17.42 -5.23
N LEU A 111 3.69 -17.07 -3.96
CA LEU A 111 3.92 -17.97 -2.83
C LEU A 111 2.85 -19.06 -2.70
N HIS A 112 1.60 -18.79 -3.10
CA HIS A 112 0.55 -19.79 -3.19
C HIS A 112 0.73 -20.74 -4.40
N GLY A 113 1.49 -20.31 -5.42
CA GLY A 113 1.70 -21.08 -6.64
C GLY A 113 0.42 -21.22 -7.46
N GLY A 114 0.24 -22.36 -8.13
CA GLY A 114 -0.90 -22.58 -9.03
C GLY A 114 -2.27 -22.29 -8.43
N ILE A 115 -2.49 -22.61 -7.16
CA ILE A 115 -3.77 -22.36 -6.49
C ILE A 115 -4.09 -20.86 -6.36
N GLY A 116 -3.07 -20.01 -6.23
CA GLY A 116 -3.23 -18.55 -6.12
C GLY A 116 -3.87 -17.90 -7.34
N PHE A 117 -3.86 -18.56 -8.49
CA PHE A 117 -4.52 -18.13 -9.74
C PHE A 117 -5.91 -18.71 -9.96
N THR A 118 -6.33 -19.67 -9.15
CA THR A 118 -7.61 -20.35 -9.31
C THR A 118 -8.72 -19.62 -8.56
N TRP A 119 -9.98 -19.90 -8.94
CA TRP A 119 -11.16 -19.42 -8.23
C TRP A 119 -11.39 -20.12 -6.89
N ASP A 120 -10.64 -21.18 -6.61
CA ASP A 120 -10.71 -21.95 -5.36
C ASP A 120 -9.98 -21.26 -4.18
N HIS A 121 -9.24 -20.16 -4.46
CA HIS A 121 -8.51 -19.41 -3.44
C HIS A 121 -8.70 -17.90 -3.58
N ASP A 122 -8.83 -17.18 -2.47
CA ASP A 122 -9.16 -15.76 -2.44
C ASP A 122 -8.03 -14.81 -2.88
N THR A 123 -6.83 -15.33 -3.13
CA THR A 123 -5.64 -14.50 -3.47
C THR A 123 -5.89 -13.61 -4.68
N HIS A 124 -6.64 -14.08 -5.69
CA HIS A 124 -6.98 -13.28 -6.86
C HIS A 124 -7.92 -12.10 -6.53
N LEU A 125 -8.75 -12.20 -5.48
CA LEU A 125 -9.62 -11.10 -5.03
C LEU A 125 -8.79 -9.98 -4.42
N TRP A 126 -7.80 -10.33 -3.61
CA TRP A 126 -6.84 -9.38 -3.04
C TRP A 126 -6.06 -8.65 -4.13
N TYR A 127 -5.59 -9.36 -5.15
CA TYR A 127 -4.91 -8.74 -6.30
C TYR A 127 -5.81 -7.75 -7.04
N LYS A 128 -7.06 -8.13 -7.34
CA LYS A 128 -8.04 -7.26 -7.99
C LYS A 128 -8.32 -6.02 -7.16
N ARG A 129 -8.47 -6.18 -5.83
CA ARG A 129 -8.67 -5.05 -4.92
C ARG A 129 -7.45 -4.15 -4.88
N ALA A 130 -6.24 -4.69 -4.74
CA ALA A 130 -5.00 -3.93 -4.77
C ALA A 130 -4.89 -3.10 -6.07
N LYS A 131 -5.16 -3.73 -7.22
CA LYS A 131 -5.13 -3.05 -8.53
C LYS A 131 -6.18 -1.96 -8.67
N SER A 132 -7.39 -2.19 -8.19
CA SER A 132 -8.45 -1.19 -8.15
C SER A 132 -8.07 0.00 -7.27
N SER A 133 -7.55 -0.26 -6.07
CA SER A 133 -7.13 0.79 -5.12
C SER A 133 -5.89 1.55 -5.59
N GLU A 134 -4.99 0.90 -6.36
CA GLU A 134 -3.81 1.54 -6.95
C GLU A 134 -4.20 2.71 -7.86
N VAL A 135 -5.23 2.52 -8.71
CA VAL A 135 -5.63 3.52 -9.72
C VAL A 135 -6.70 4.49 -9.22
N LEU A 136 -7.42 4.16 -8.15
CA LEU A 136 -8.44 5.03 -7.57
C LEU A 136 -7.79 6.26 -6.92
N LEU A 137 -8.31 7.45 -7.20
CA LEU A 137 -7.75 8.74 -6.76
C LEU A 137 -6.32 8.97 -7.25
N ASP A 138 -6.08 8.64 -8.51
CA ASP A 138 -4.81 8.70 -9.21
C ASP A 138 -3.76 7.64 -8.80
N ASP A 139 -2.84 7.38 -9.72
CA ASP A 139 -1.82 6.33 -9.60
C ASP A 139 -0.62 6.77 -8.73
N PRO A 140 0.24 5.82 -8.34
CA PRO A 140 1.44 6.14 -7.54
C PRO A 140 2.39 7.12 -8.22
N THR A 141 2.46 7.15 -9.55
CA THR A 141 3.34 8.08 -10.30
C THR A 141 2.86 9.51 -10.16
N TYR A 142 1.55 9.73 -10.29
CA TYR A 142 0.93 11.03 -10.05
C TYR A 142 1.23 11.52 -8.62
N HIS A 143 1.03 10.68 -7.62
CA HIS A 143 1.25 11.06 -6.22
C HIS A 143 2.73 11.33 -5.90
N ARG A 144 3.68 10.58 -6.50
CA ARG A 144 5.12 10.89 -6.36
C ARG A 144 5.46 12.24 -6.98
N ASN A 145 4.98 12.53 -8.17
CA ASN A 145 5.21 13.81 -8.82
C ASN A 145 4.61 14.97 -8.01
N ARG A 146 3.40 14.78 -7.48
CA ARG A 146 2.75 15.75 -6.61
C ARG A 146 3.54 15.99 -5.32
N TYR A 147 4.04 14.93 -4.70
CA TYR A 147 4.92 15.03 -3.52
C TYR A 147 6.19 15.84 -3.83
N MET A 148 6.86 15.54 -4.94
CA MET A 148 8.08 16.25 -5.35
C MET A 148 7.81 17.73 -5.62
N ALA A 149 6.69 18.10 -6.25
CA ALA A 149 6.33 19.48 -6.48
C ALA A 149 6.16 20.28 -5.15
N PHE A 150 5.60 19.66 -4.11
CA PHE A 150 5.55 20.28 -2.77
C PHE A 150 6.94 20.49 -2.16
N GLN A 151 7.86 19.53 -2.35
CA GLN A 151 9.24 19.63 -1.84
C GLN A 151 10.03 20.78 -2.53
N GLU A 152 9.85 20.97 -3.84
CA GLU A 152 10.48 22.05 -4.59
C GLU A 152 10.05 23.43 -4.08
N VAL A 153 8.75 23.62 -3.87
CA VAL A 153 8.20 24.88 -3.30
C VAL A 153 8.78 25.14 -1.89
N LEU A 154 8.90 24.11 -1.04
CA LEU A 154 9.49 24.27 0.29
C LEU A 154 10.99 24.58 0.26
N HIS A 155 11.71 24.18 -0.80
CA HIS A 155 13.12 24.53 -0.99
C HIS A 155 13.34 25.96 -1.46
N GLU A 156 12.44 26.49 -2.29
CA GLU A 156 12.50 27.87 -2.78
C GLU A 156 12.17 28.92 -1.71
N LEU A 157 11.46 28.53 -0.64
CA LEU A 157 11.06 29.40 0.46
C LEU A 157 12.10 29.50 1.59
N LYS A 158 13.22 28.79 1.50
CA LYS A 158 14.34 28.79 2.48
C LYS A 158 15.53 29.56 1.96
#